data_d88783a593dddbf47aa79dbb72979a67
#
_entry.id   d88783a593dddbf47aa79dbb72979a67
#
_cell.length_a   1.000
_cell.length_b   1.000
_cell.length_c   1.000
_cell.angle_alpha   90.00
_cell.angle_beta   90.00
_cell.angle_gamma   90.00
#
_symmetry.space_group_name_H-M   'P 1'
#
loop_
_entity.id
_entity.type
_entity.pdbx_description
1 polymer ?
#
loop_
_entity_poly.entity_id
_entity_poly.type
_entity_poly.pdbx_seq_one_letter_code
_entity_poly.pdbx_strand_id
1 'polypeptide(L)'
;MVKGNSHFYDSTENKISNSYIDSDSITSLSSASLKLESNLGIKSTGRCGICVKDVNLESFNDMKKYVENFLGIATDEKKNENLSFSFNSFLDEYNYLWFILNGQKIEDVVAGINAVGDTIHEKGFSRQLLAAVFEFTSGYENRNEEVRNVVEAIEHNNKTSQYLIYNYKRDNFYPFVPSGTTSQTGKRKRDNQMEVKIMKEISKEIPFEEDLSQWYPIWNIPF
;
A
#
# COMPACT_ATOMS: atom_id res chain seq x y z
N MET A 1 5.68 -17.42 -67.10
CA MET A 1 6.40 -16.58 -66.13
C MET A 1 5.41 -15.62 -65.52
N VAL A 2 4.96 -15.90 -64.33
CA VAL A 2 4.13 -14.97 -63.51
C VAL A 2 4.74 -14.98 -62.12
N LYS A 3 5.24 -13.83 -61.71
CA LYS A 3 5.85 -13.63 -60.41
C LYS A 3 4.73 -13.39 -59.38
N GLY A 4 4.66 -14.25 -58.39
CA GLY A 4 3.79 -14.05 -57.24
C GLY A 4 4.41 -13.04 -56.26
N ASN A 5 3.63 -12.00 -55.91
CA ASN A 5 3.91 -11.11 -54.80
C ASN A 5 3.32 -11.72 -53.52
N SER A 6 4.20 -12.11 -52.61
CA SER A 6 3.82 -12.45 -51.26
C SER A 6 3.67 -11.17 -50.42
N HIS A 7 2.43 -10.84 -50.05
CA HIS A 7 2.15 -9.85 -49.02
C HIS A 7 2.50 -10.42 -47.67
N PHE A 8 3.54 -9.86 -47.03
CA PHE A 8 3.76 -9.98 -45.59
C PHE A 8 2.65 -9.21 -44.88
N TYR A 9 1.77 -9.92 -44.23
CA TYR A 9 0.92 -9.35 -43.19
C TYR A 9 1.77 -9.26 -41.91
N ASP A 10 2.15 -8.03 -41.58
CA ASP A 10 2.72 -7.69 -40.29
C ASP A 10 1.58 -7.65 -39.27
N SER A 11 1.36 -8.76 -38.59
CA SER A 11 0.45 -8.84 -37.44
C SER A 11 1.19 -8.34 -36.20
N THR A 12 1.19 -7.02 -36.01
CA THR A 12 1.44 -6.43 -34.70
C THR A 12 0.26 -6.78 -33.80
N GLU A 13 0.30 -7.97 -33.22
CA GLU A 13 -0.53 -8.30 -32.09
C GLU A 13 -0.19 -7.32 -30.95
N ASN A 14 -1.10 -6.37 -30.75
CA ASN A 14 -1.19 -5.63 -29.50
C ASN A 14 -1.37 -6.64 -28.37
N LYS A 15 -0.27 -7.04 -27.74
CA LYS A 15 -0.30 -7.64 -26.42
C LYS A 15 -0.83 -6.59 -25.46
N ILE A 16 -2.16 -6.53 -25.33
CA ILE A 16 -2.79 -6.01 -24.14
C ILE A 16 -2.37 -7.00 -23.05
N SER A 17 -1.31 -6.68 -22.34
CA SER A 17 -0.99 -7.35 -21.11
C SER A 17 -2.16 -7.10 -20.17
N ASN A 18 -3.05 -8.11 -20.05
CA ASN A 18 -3.87 -8.24 -18.85
C ASN A 18 -2.85 -8.38 -17.72
N SER A 19 -2.49 -7.27 -17.10
CA SER A 19 -1.79 -7.30 -15.83
C SER A 19 -2.80 -7.88 -14.83
N TYR A 20 -2.76 -9.20 -14.67
CA TYR A 20 -3.28 -9.85 -13.49
C TYR A 20 -2.64 -9.11 -12.32
N ILE A 21 -3.44 -8.59 -11.40
CA ILE A 21 -2.93 -8.16 -10.10
C ILE A 21 -2.40 -9.44 -9.49
N ASP A 22 -1.07 -9.51 -9.34
CA ASP A 22 -0.47 -10.67 -8.67
C ASP A 22 -0.78 -10.53 -7.18
N SER A 23 -1.86 -11.18 -6.76
CA SER A 23 -2.30 -11.18 -5.36
C SER A 23 -1.19 -11.71 -4.43
N ASP A 24 -0.26 -12.50 -4.95
CA ASP A 24 0.86 -13.05 -4.22
C ASP A 24 1.87 -11.96 -3.83
N SER A 25 1.99 -10.89 -4.63
CA SER A 25 2.91 -9.77 -4.35
C SER A 25 2.55 -9.03 -3.05
N ILE A 26 1.28 -8.71 -2.84
CA ILE A 26 0.83 -8.01 -1.61
C ILE A 26 0.87 -8.95 -0.41
N THR A 27 0.47 -10.21 -0.57
CA THR A 27 0.45 -11.18 0.53
C THR A 27 1.84 -11.49 1.09
N SER A 28 2.88 -11.40 0.26
CA SER A 28 4.28 -11.59 0.69
C SER A 28 4.76 -10.53 1.70
N LEU A 29 4.05 -9.38 1.80
CA LEU A 29 4.36 -8.33 2.77
C LEU A 29 4.28 -8.82 4.23
N SER A 30 3.41 -9.78 4.53
CA SER A 30 3.32 -10.36 5.88
C SER A 30 4.65 -10.99 6.31
N SER A 31 5.31 -11.72 5.42
CA SER A 31 6.63 -12.30 5.69
C SER A 31 7.73 -11.24 5.76
N ALA A 32 7.70 -10.24 4.87
CA ALA A 32 8.67 -9.14 4.86
C ALA A 32 8.58 -8.30 6.13
N SER A 33 7.39 -8.12 6.72
CA SER A 33 7.19 -7.36 7.95
C SER A 33 7.93 -7.96 9.14
N LEU A 34 8.02 -9.29 9.23
CA LEU A 34 8.78 -9.98 10.28
C LEU A 34 10.29 -9.67 10.20
N LYS A 35 10.84 -9.51 8.99
CA LYS A 35 12.24 -9.08 8.82
C LYS A 35 12.44 -7.63 9.20
N LEU A 36 11.52 -6.74 8.84
CA LEU A 36 11.57 -5.34 9.27
C LEU A 36 11.56 -5.23 10.79
N GLU A 37 10.71 -5.99 11.46
CA GLU A 37 10.65 -5.99 12.92
C GLU A 37 11.92 -6.56 13.53
N SER A 38 12.38 -7.74 13.10
CA SER A 38 13.53 -8.41 13.71
C SER A 38 14.86 -7.69 13.49
N ASN A 39 15.07 -7.10 12.30
CA ASN A 39 16.37 -6.57 11.91
C ASN A 39 16.46 -5.05 12.03
N LEU A 40 15.36 -4.33 11.89
CA LEU A 40 15.31 -2.87 11.94
C LEU A 40 14.46 -2.31 13.09
N GLY A 41 13.74 -3.15 13.84
CA GLY A 41 12.79 -2.70 14.87
C GLY A 41 11.58 -1.93 14.31
N ILE A 42 11.27 -2.15 13.03
CA ILE A 42 10.17 -1.47 12.32
C ILE A 42 8.95 -2.38 12.37
N LYS A 43 7.90 -1.96 13.08
CA LYS A 43 6.68 -2.75 13.29
C LYS A 43 5.51 -2.20 12.49
N SER A 44 4.67 -3.10 11.98
CA SER A 44 3.39 -2.69 11.41
C SER A 44 2.51 -2.05 12.48
N THR A 45 1.83 -0.97 12.12
CA THR A 45 0.79 -0.36 12.98
C THR A 45 -0.57 -1.03 12.81
N GLY A 46 -0.71 -1.95 11.86
CA GLY A 46 -1.99 -2.51 11.46
C GLY A 46 -2.86 -1.55 10.64
N ARG A 47 -2.34 -0.36 10.28
CA ARG A 47 -3.06 0.59 9.42
C ARG A 47 -2.58 0.47 7.98
N CYS A 48 -3.53 0.44 7.07
CA CYS A 48 -3.26 0.46 5.64
C CYS A 48 -4.41 1.13 4.89
N GLY A 49 -4.18 1.48 3.63
CA GLY A 49 -5.21 2.04 2.78
C GLY A 49 -4.94 1.78 1.31
N ILE A 50 -6.01 1.64 0.53
CA ILE A 50 -5.94 1.54 -0.93
C ILE A 50 -6.47 2.84 -1.53
N CYS A 51 -5.65 3.43 -2.41
CA CYS A 51 -5.93 4.67 -3.11
C CYS A 51 -6.43 4.37 -4.52
N VAL A 52 -7.61 4.88 -4.84
CA VAL A 52 -8.30 4.64 -6.10
C VAL A 52 -8.65 5.98 -6.75
N LYS A 53 -8.35 6.15 -8.04
CA LYS A 53 -8.77 7.35 -8.75
C LYS A 53 -10.28 7.34 -8.94
N ASP A 54 -10.97 8.33 -8.34
CA ASP A 54 -12.41 8.48 -8.55
C ASP A 54 -12.74 8.83 -10.00
N VAL A 55 -13.82 8.26 -10.49
CA VAL A 55 -14.38 8.55 -11.81
C VAL A 55 -15.90 8.73 -11.69
N ASN A 56 -16.41 9.78 -12.32
CA ASN A 56 -17.83 10.12 -12.26
C ASN A 56 -18.65 9.19 -13.17
N LEU A 57 -18.78 7.93 -12.76
CA LEU A 57 -19.59 6.90 -13.43
C LEU A 57 -20.51 6.22 -12.40
N GLU A 58 -21.74 5.92 -12.80
CA GLU A 58 -22.69 5.20 -11.93
C GLU A 58 -22.13 3.82 -11.53
N SER A 59 -21.55 3.09 -12.48
CA SER A 59 -20.90 1.79 -12.22
C SER A 59 -19.74 1.86 -11.23
N PHE A 60 -19.02 3.00 -11.16
CA PHE A 60 -17.99 3.21 -10.16
C PHE A 60 -18.61 3.39 -8.76
N ASN A 61 -19.69 4.14 -8.66
CA ASN A 61 -20.43 4.28 -7.41
C ASN A 61 -21.01 2.94 -6.93
N ASP A 62 -21.46 2.08 -7.85
CA ASP A 62 -21.91 0.74 -7.52
C ASP A 62 -20.78 -0.16 -7.06
N MET A 63 -19.62 -0.08 -7.70
CA MET A 63 -18.39 -0.75 -7.23
C MET A 63 -18.02 -0.31 -5.82
N LYS A 64 -18.01 1.01 -5.56
CA LYS A 64 -17.73 1.56 -4.22
C LYS A 64 -18.67 0.99 -3.17
N LYS A 65 -19.99 1.02 -3.41
CA LYS A 65 -21.00 0.44 -2.51
C LYS A 65 -20.79 -1.06 -2.31
N TYR A 66 -20.39 -1.77 -3.36
CA TYR A 66 -20.12 -3.21 -3.27
C TYR A 66 -18.94 -3.49 -2.35
N VAL A 67 -17.82 -2.76 -2.49
CA VAL A 67 -16.66 -2.86 -1.60
C VAL A 67 -17.02 -2.53 -0.16
N GLU A 68 -17.77 -1.44 0.09
CA GLU A 68 -18.22 -1.04 1.42
C GLU A 68 -19.10 -2.12 2.07
N ASN A 69 -20.03 -2.70 1.33
CA ASN A 69 -20.87 -3.79 1.81
C ASN A 69 -20.06 -5.05 2.12
N PHE A 70 -19.13 -5.41 1.24
CA PHE A 70 -18.23 -6.54 1.45
C PHE A 70 -17.39 -6.36 2.72
N LEU A 71 -16.77 -5.19 2.89
CA LEU A 71 -16.00 -4.87 4.09
C LEU A 71 -16.88 -4.86 5.34
N GLY A 72 -18.10 -4.33 5.26
CA GLY A 72 -19.06 -4.34 6.38
C GLY A 72 -19.41 -5.76 6.83
N ILE A 73 -19.52 -6.70 5.92
CA ILE A 73 -19.74 -8.13 6.24
C ILE A 73 -18.48 -8.75 6.83
N ALA A 74 -17.31 -8.44 6.27
CA ALA A 74 -16.02 -8.97 6.72
C ALA A 74 -15.65 -8.50 8.14
N THR A 75 -16.08 -7.30 8.53
CA THR A 75 -15.80 -6.71 9.87
C THR A 75 -16.86 -7.03 10.91
N ASP A 76 -17.95 -7.76 10.56
CA ASP A 76 -18.96 -8.19 11.52
C ASP A 76 -18.42 -9.35 12.38
N GLU A 77 -17.97 -9.03 13.59
CA GLU A 77 -17.39 -9.98 14.57
C GLU A 77 -18.31 -11.19 14.84
N LYS A 78 -19.62 -11.05 14.66
CA LYS A 78 -20.58 -12.15 14.82
C LYS A 78 -20.52 -13.16 13.68
N LYS A 79 -19.96 -12.77 12.54
CA LYS A 79 -19.90 -13.59 11.33
C LYS A 79 -18.51 -14.08 10.98
N ASN A 80 -17.46 -13.38 11.42
CA ASN A 80 -16.06 -13.71 11.12
C ASN A 80 -15.19 -13.60 12.36
N GLU A 81 -14.93 -14.74 12.99
CA GLU A 81 -13.98 -14.84 14.10
C GLU A 81 -12.50 -14.77 13.62
N ASN A 82 -12.25 -14.86 12.31
CA ASN A 82 -10.91 -15.04 11.74
C ASN A 82 -10.27 -13.77 11.20
N LEU A 83 -11.04 -12.70 10.94
CA LEU A 83 -10.54 -11.42 10.45
C LEU A 83 -10.95 -10.32 11.42
N SER A 84 -9.98 -9.60 11.98
CA SER A 84 -10.22 -8.53 12.94
C SER A 84 -9.62 -7.23 12.45
N PHE A 85 -10.42 -6.48 11.68
CA PHE A 85 -10.10 -5.10 11.31
C PHE A 85 -11.36 -4.24 11.21
N SER A 86 -11.21 -2.94 11.40
CA SER A 86 -12.22 -1.94 11.07
C SER A 86 -11.89 -1.28 9.75
N PHE A 87 -12.88 -0.70 9.09
CA PHE A 87 -12.64 0.05 7.86
C PHE A 87 -13.35 1.39 7.84
N ASN A 88 -12.83 2.29 7.01
CA ASN A 88 -13.45 3.56 6.64
C ASN A 88 -13.19 3.84 5.16
N SER A 89 -14.09 4.57 4.50
CA SER A 89 -13.89 5.06 3.13
C SER A 89 -14.16 6.56 3.07
N PHE A 90 -13.36 7.29 2.30
CA PHE A 90 -13.60 8.70 2.05
C PHE A 90 -12.94 9.19 0.76
N LEU A 91 -13.42 10.31 0.24
CA LEU A 91 -12.86 11.00 -0.91
C LEU A 91 -11.99 12.15 -0.40
N ASP A 92 -10.73 12.20 -0.83
CA ASP A 92 -9.82 13.26 -0.43
C ASP A 92 -10.01 14.55 -1.29
N GLU A 93 -9.26 15.61 -0.94
CA GLU A 93 -9.32 16.90 -1.63
C GLU A 93 -8.85 16.85 -3.10
N TYR A 94 -8.17 15.77 -3.51
CA TYR A 94 -7.70 15.53 -4.86
C TYR A 94 -8.60 14.59 -5.67
N ASN A 95 -9.78 14.23 -5.12
CA ASN A 95 -10.70 13.26 -5.69
C ASN A 95 -10.10 11.85 -5.81
N TYR A 96 -9.28 11.43 -4.84
CA TYR A 96 -8.92 10.03 -4.67
C TYR A 96 -9.83 9.39 -3.60
N LEU A 97 -10.42 8.27 -3.98
CA LEU A 97 -11.17 7.43 -3.04
C LEU A 97 -10.17 6.56 -2.27
N TRP A 98 -10.28 6.61 -0.95
CA TRP A 98 -9.51 5.78 -0.04
C TRP A 98 -10.42 4.79 0.67
N PHE A 99 -10.02 3.52 0.69
CA PHE A 99 -10.51 2.52 1.64
C PHE A 99 -9.40 2.27 2.64
N ILE A 100 -9.63 2.61 3.90
CA ILE A 100 -8.65 2.51 4.98
C ILE A 100 -9.06 1.37 5.90
N LEU A 101 -8.14 0.47 6.19
CA LEU A 101 -8.31 -0.64 7.11
C LEU A 101 -7.41 -0.46 8.32
N ASN A 102 -7.91 -0.84 9.49
CA ASN A 102 -7.17 -0.78 10.74
C ASN A 102 -7.42 -2.08 11.52
N GLY A 103 -6.40 -2.91 11.65
CA GLY A 103 -6.41 -4.21 12.32
C GLY A 103 -5.29 -4.34 13.33
N GLN A 104 -5.32 -5.42 14.10
CA GLN A 104 -4.27 -5.72 15.07
C GLN A 104 -3.08 -6.44 14.44
N LYS A 105 -3.33 -7.22 13.38
CA LYS A 105 -2.32 -8.02 12.69
C LYS A 105 -2.17 -7.54 11.25
N ILE A 106 -0.93 -7.55 10.78
CA ILE A 106 -0.64 -7.16 9.38
C ILE A 106 -1.30 -8.11 8.40
N GLU A 107 -1.39 -9.40 8.73
CA GLU A 107 -2.00 -10.43 7.90
C GLU A 107 -3.47 -10.12 7.59
N ASP A 108 -4.23 -9.67 8.60
CA ASP A 108 -5.65 -9.34 8.45
C ASP A 108 -5.86 -8.16 7.49
N VAL A 109 -5.04 -7.11 7.66
CA VAL A 109 -5.17 -5.91 6.81
C VAL A 109 -4.62 -6.13 5.41
N VAL A 110 -3.58 -6.96 5.25
CA VAL A 110 -3.06 -7.39 3.95
C VAL A 110 -4.11 -8.19 3.20
N ALA A 111 -4.74 -9.17 3.84
CA ALA A 111 -5.83 -9.95 3.25
C ALA A 111 -7.01 -9.04 2.85
N GLY A 112 -7.37 -8.10 3.73
CA GLY A 112 -8.45 -7.13 3.46
C GLY A 112 -8.15 -6.23 2.26
N ILE A 113 -6.95 -5.65 2.18
CA ILE A 113 -6.53 -4.80 1.05
C ILE A 113 -6.48 -5.59 -0.25
N ASN A 114 -5.97 -6.83 -0.22
CA ASN A 114 -5.95 -7.69 -1.39
C ASN A 114 -7.36 -7.96 -1.91
N ALA A 115 -8.28 -8.35 -1.03
CA ALA A 115 -9.67 -8.59 -1.39
C ALA A 115 -10.38 -7.33 -1.95
N VAL A 116 -10.06 -6.14 -1.44
CA VAL A 116 -10.55 -4.86 -1.99
C VAL A 116 -9.99 -4.64 -3.40
N GLY A 117 -8.68 -4.82 -3.60
CA GLY A 117 -8.02 -4.69 -4.90
C GLY A 117 -8.62 -5.63 -5.93
N ASP A 118 -8.78 -6.91 -5.59
CA ASP A 118 -9.39 -7.94 -6.45
C ASP A 118 -10.83 -7.58 -6.80
N THR A 119 -11.62 -7.13 -5.83
CA THR A 119 -13.00 -6.70 -6.06
C THR A 119 -13.06 -5.53 -7.05
N ILE A 120 -12.20 -4.52 -6.90
CA ILE A 120 -12.13 -3.38 -7.80
C ILE A 120 -11.72 -3.83 -9.22
N HIS A 121 -10.77 -4.77 -9.31
CA HIS A 121 -10.34 -5.38 -10.56
C HIS A 121 -11.48 -6.13 -11.26
N GLU A 122 -12.18 -7.02 -10.55
CA GLU A 122 -13.30 -7.80 -11.06
C GLU A 122 -14.47 -6.93 -11.55
N LYS A 123 -14.67 -5.78 -10.91
CA LYS A 123 -15.66 -4.78 -11.35
C LYS A 123 -15.20 -3.93 -12.55
N GLY A 124 -14.01 -4.19 -13.11
CA GLY A 124 -13.48 -3.53 -14.30
C GLY A 124 -12.77 -2.20 -14.06
N PHE A 125 -12.42 -1.89 -12.81
CA PHE A 125 -11.78 -0.63 -12.41
C PHE A 125 -10.28 -0.75 -12.08
N SER A 126 -9.58 -1.74 -12.62
CA SER A 126 -8.13 -1.95 -12.39
C SER A 126 -7.29 -0.72 -12.73
N ARG A 127 -7.67 0.03 -13.77
CA ARG A 127 -6.93 1.24 -14.19
C ARG A 127 -7.04 2.38 -13.19
N GLN A 128 -8.00 2.35 -12.30
CA GLN A 128 -8.23 3.31 -11.25
C GLN A 128 -7.44 2.99 -9.98
N LEU A 129 -6.99 1.73 -9.80
CA LEU A 129 -6.09 1.35 -8.71
C LEU A 129 -4.75 2.06 -8.86
N LEU A 130 -4.34 2.80 -7.84
CA LEU A 130 -3.10 3.57 -7.85
C LEU A 130 -2.07 2.94 -6.93
N ALA A 131 -2.38 2.85 -5.65
CA ALA A 131 -1.46 2.35 -4.64
C ALA A 131 -2.19 1.69 -3.47
N ALA A 132 -1.55 0.69 -2.86
CA ALA A 132 -1.84 0.28 -1.49
C ALA A 132 -0.71 0.77 -0.58
N VAL A 133 -1.07 1.36 0.55
CA VAL A 133 -0.15 2.00 1.50
C VAL A 133 -0.26 1.29 2.83
N PHE A 134 0.86 0.81 3.36
CA PHE A 134 0.94 0.13 4.65
C PHE A 134 1.80 0.93 5.60
N GLU A 135 1.28 1.22 6.78
CA GLU A 135 1.99 2.00 7.78
C GLU A 135 2.78 1.11 8.73
N PHE A 136 3.99 1.57 8.99
CA PHE A 136 4.92 1.01 9.95
C PHE A 136 5.43 2.12 10.88
N THR A 137 5.95 1.72 12.01
CA THR A 137 6.59 2.63 12.97
C THR A 137 7.87 2.01 13.52
N SER A 138 8.89 2.82 13.72
CA SER A 138 10.04 2.42 14.53
C SER A 138 9.83 2.95 15.93
N GLY A 139 9.87 2.04 16.92
CA GLY A 139 9.86 2.40 18.34
C GLY A 139 11.15 1.89 18.97
N TYR A 140 11.80 2.71 19.75
CA TYR A 140 12.84 2.22 20.65
C TYR A 140 12.16 1.44 21.76
N GLU A 141 12.19 0.10 21.70
CA GLU A 141 11.93 -0.70 22.90
C GLU A 141 13.09 -0.52 23.88
N ASN A 142 13.04 0.54 24.68
CA ASN A 142 13.87 0.61 25.87
C ASN A 142 13.37 -0.45 26.87
N ARG A 143 14.19 -1.48 27.12
CA ARG A 143 13.91 -2.61 28.00
C ARG A 143 13.84 -2.26 29.49
N ASN A 144 14.00 -0.98 29.88
CA ASN A 144 13.96 -0.55 31.27
C ASN A 144 12.65 0.20 31.57
N GLU A 145 11.79 -0.39 32.39
CA GLU A 145 10.49 0.16 32.79
C GLU A 145 10.58 1.55 33.46
N GLU A 146 11.68 1.87 34.15
CA GLU A 146 11.87 3.19 34.79
C GLU A 146 12.13 4.32 33.78
N VAL A 147 12.68 4.02 32.62
CA VAL A 147 12.92 4.99 31.53
C VAL A 147 11.65 5.15 30.68
N ARG A 148 10.77 4.16 30.68
CA ARG A 148 9.56 4.10 29.86
C ARG A 148 8.62 5.28 30.12
N ASN A 149 8.38 5.63 31.38
CA ASN A 149 7.44 6.71 31.75
C ASN A 149 7.94 8.11 31.38
N VAL A 150 9.28 8.34 31.34
CA VAL A 150 9.87 9.61 30.94
C VAL A 150 10.00 9.68 29.42
N VAL A 151 10.29 8.56 28.78
CA VAL A 151 10.45 8.44 27.33
C VAL A 151 9.10 8.45 26.63
N GLU A 152 8.04 7.82 27.17
CA GLU A 152 6.69 7.88 26.59
C GLU A 152 6.15 9.32 26.49
N ALA A 153 6.47 10.19 27.43
CA ALA A 153 6.09 11.60 27.37
C ALA A 153 6.87 12.39 26.29
N ILE A 154 8.10 11.95 25.98
CA ILE A 154 8.96 12.54 24.94
C ILE A 154 8.72 11.87 23.58
N GLU A 155 8.40 10.56 23.55
CA GLU A 155 8.24 9.74 22.36
C GLU A 155 6.88 9.90 21.68
N HIS A 156 5.84 10.42 22.34
CA HIS A 156 4.60 10.80 21.65
C HIS A 156 4.85 11.82 20.53
N ASN A 157 6.01 12.50 20.56
CA ASN A 157 6.47 13.43 19.51
C ASN A 157 7.48 12.84 18.51
N ASN A 158 7.97 11.61 18.68
CA ASN A 158 9.07 11.06 17.88
C ASN A 158 8.75 9.72 17.15
N LYS A 159 7.51 9.26 17.17
CA LYS A 159 7.13 8.13 16.29
C LYS A 159 7.15 8.60 14.85
N THR A 160 8.18 8.20 14.13
CA THR A 160 8.25 8.46 12.69
C THR A 160 7.48 7.37 11.95
N SER A 161 6.36 7.75 11.34
CA SER A 161 5.65 6.85 10.44
C SER A 161 6.51 6.54 9.23
N GLN A 162 6.53 5.28 8.85
CA GLN A 162 7.22 4.75 7.68
C GLN A 162 6.19 4.00 6.87
N TYR A 163 6.28 4.11 5.58
CA TYR A 163 5.28 3.50 4.70
C TYR A 163 5.95 2.57 3.70
N LEU A 164 5.31 1.43 3.44
CA LEU A 164 5.54 0.63 2.26
C LEU A 164 4.38 0.85 1.31
N ILE A 165 4.69 1.25 0.10
CA ILE A 165 3.72 1.61 -0.93
C ILE A 165 3.82 0.60 -2.06
N TYR A 166 2.74 -0.13 -2.32
CA TYR A 166 2.59 -0.99 -3.48
C TYR A 166 1.97 -0.20 -4.63
N ASN A 167 2.66 -0.15 -5.75
CA ASN A 167 2.22 0.54 -6.96
C ASN A 167 1.54 -0.46 -7.90
N TYR A 168 0.22 -0.41 -8.03
CA TYR A 168 -0.55 -1.34 -8.86
C TYR A 168 -0.17 -1.34 -10.35
N LYS A 169 0.36 -0.23 -10.87
CA LYS A 169 0.76 -0.15 -12.29
C LYS A 169 2.10 -0.83 -12.57
N ARG A 170 2.94 -0.95 -11.57
CA ARG A 170 4.29 -1.46 -11.67
C ARG A 170 4.46 -2.81 -10.98
N ASP A 171 3.46 -3.22 -10.23
CA ASP A 171 3.44 -4.47 -9.44
C ASP A 171 4.65 -4.59 -8.49
N ASN A 172 5.05 -3.47 -7.91
CA ASN A 172 6.25 -3.35 -7.08
C ASN A 172 6.01 -2.50 -5.85
N PHE A 173 6.72 -2.82 -4.77
CA PHE A 173 6.78 -2.02 -3.56
C PHE A 173 7.90 -0.99 -3.60
N TYR A 174 7.72 0.11 -2.90
CA TYR A 174 8.77 1.05 -2.56
C TYR A 174 8.50 1.68 -1.18
N PRO A 175 9.56 2.11 -0.44
CA PRO A 175 9.40 2.74 0.85
C PRO A 175 9.16 4.24 0.70
N PHE A 176 8.47 4.80 1.67
CA PHE A 176 8.33 6.24 1.84
C PHE A 176 8.43 6.58 3.34
N VAL A 177 9.44 7.39 3.70
CA VAL A 177 9.69 7.82 5.08
C VAL A 177 9.69 9.34 5.16
N PRO A 178 8.56 9.97 5.53
CA PRO A 178 8.52 11.40 5.75
C PRO A 178 9.37 11.78 6.97
N SER A 179 10.20 12.81 6.85
CA SER A 179 11.11 13.27 7.89
C SER A 179 10.90 14.74 8.32
N GLY A 180 9.65 15.22 8.20
CA GLY A 180 9.27 16.58 8.59
C GLY A 180 9.38 17.61 7.46
N THR A 181 9.50 18.87 7.85
CA THR A 181 9.59 20.01 6.92
C THR A 181 10.85 20.82 7.19
N THR A 182 11.36 21.49 6.17
CA THR A 182 12.44 22.46 6.33
C THR A 182 11.90 23.74 6.98
N SER A 183 12.45 24.13 8.12
CA SER A 183 12.03 25.35 8.84
C SER A 183 12.11 26.63 8.03
N GLN A 184 13.03 26.70 7.05
CA GLN A 184 13.26 27.90 6.22
C GLN A 184 12.35 27.99 4.98
N THR A 185 11.93 26.88 4.39
CA THR A 185 11.20 26.88 3.12
C THR A 185 9.84 26.17 3.17
N GLY A 186 9.48 25.56 4.30
CA GLY A 186 8.29 24.70 4.42
C GLY A 186 8.33 23.46 3.52
N LYS A 187 9.44 23.18 2.85
CA LYS A 187 9.58 22.04 1.95
C LYS A 187 9.57 20.72 2.75
N ARG A 188 8.67 19.84 2.39
CA ARG A 188 8.59 18.49 2.97
C ARG A 188 9.85 17.69 2.63
N LYS A 189 10.32 16.90 3.59
CA LYS A 189 11.51 16.06 3.46
C LYS A 189 11.16 14.59 3.66
N ARG A 190 11.99 13.73 3.09
CA ARG A 190 11.96 12.28 3.30
C ARG A 190 13.33 11.80 3.76
N ASP A 191 13.34 10.71 4.51
CA ASP A 191 14.55 10.05 4.98
C ASP A 191 15.00 8.98 3.97
N ASN A 192 15.74 9.41 2.95
CA ASN A 192 16.24 8.52 1.89
C ASN A 192 17.19 7.44 2.45
N GLN A 193 17.87 7.69 3.57
CA GLN A 193 18.78 6.69 4.16
C GLN A 193 17.98 5.54 4.78
N MET A 194 16.89 5.86 5.48
CA MET A 194 16.00 4.84 6.04
C MET A 194 15.28 4.08 4.92
N GLU A 195 14.83 4.76 3.88
CA GLU A 195 14.21 4.12 2.73
C GLU A 195 15.12 3.10 2.06
N VAL A 196 16.40 3.43 1.85
CA VAL A 196 17.39 2.49 1.31
C VAL A 196 17.68 1.33 2.28
N LYS A 197 17.63 1.56 3.60
CA LYS A 197 17.78 0.47 4.58
C LYS A 197 16.61 -0.51 4.49
N ILE A 198 15.38 0.01 4.45
CA ILE A 198 14.17 -0.81 4.29
C ILE A 198 14.27 -1.64 3.00
N MET A 199 14.60 -1.00 1.87
CA MET A 199 14.79 -1.70 0.60
C MET A 199 15.77 -2.87 0.72
N LYS A 200 16.97 -2.63 1.25
CA LYS A 200 18.01 -3.67 1.36
C LYS A 200 17.56 -4.86 2.20
N GLU A 201 16.70 -4.61 3.19
CA GLU A 201 16.23 -5.64 4.10
C GLU A 201 15.21 -6.58 3.46
N ILE A 202 14.28 -6.03 2.67
CA ILE A 202 13.10 -6.77 2.21
C ILE A 202 12.99 -6.99 0.70
N SER A 203 13.89 -6.42 -0.12
CA SER A 203 13.82 -6.54 -1.59
C SER A 203 13.98 -7.96 -2.12
N LYS A 204 14.40 -8.91 -1.29
CA LYS A 204 14.45 -10.34 -1.63
C LYS A 204 13.18 -11.10 -1.27
N GLU A 205 12.30 -10.50 -0.48
CA GLU A 205 11.08 -11.12 0.02
C GLU A 205 9.84 -10.69 -0.76
N ILE A 206 9.87 -9.46 -1.30
CA ILE A 206 8.77 -8.86 -2.03
C ILE A 206 9.28 -8.25 -3.33
N PRO A 207 8.45 -8.17 -4.39
CA PRO A 207 8.81 -7.44 -5.59
C PRO A 207 9.04 -5.96 -5.23
N PHE A 208 10.23 -5.46 -5.55
CA PHE A 208 10.66 -4.13 -5.15
C PHE A 208 10.98 -3.26 -6.36
N GLU A 209 10.63 -1.96 -6.31
CA GLU A 209 10.93 -1.01 -7.36
C GLU A 209 12.42 -0.62 -7.31
N GLU A 210 13.18 -1.02 -8.31
CA GLU A 210 14.62 -0.77 -8.39
C GLU A 210 14.94 0.67 -8.85
N ASP A 211 14.04 1.28 -9.62
CA ASP A 211 14.21 2.65 -10.09
C ASP A 211 13.77 3.65 -9.01
N LEU A 212 14.73 4.25 -8.32
CA LEU A 212 14.49 5.24 -7.27
C LEU A 212 13.70 6.48 -7.77
N SER A 213 13.74 6.77 -9.07
CA SER A 213 12.97 7.86 -9.66
C SER A 213 11.46 7.60 -9.64
N GLN A 214 11.07 6.34 -9.46
CA GLN A 214 9.67 5.91 -9.35
C GLN A 214 9.15 5.86 -7.90
N TRP A 215 9.97 6.20 -6.93
CA TRP A 215 9.56 6.28 -5.52
C TRP A 215 8.85 7.61 -5.26
N TYR A 216 7.61 7.71 -5.70
CA TYR A 216 6.83 8.93 -5.53
C TYR A 216 6.37 9.10 -4.09
N PRO A 217 6.62 10.25 -3.45
CA PRO A 217 6.12 10.51 -2.11
C PRO A 217 4.60 10.70 -2.12
N ILE A 218 3.90 9.98 -1.27
CA ILE A 218 2.48 10.22 -1.01
C ILE A 218 2.39 11.06 0.26
N TRP A 219 2.25 12.36 0.08
CA TRP A 219 2.03 13.27 1.20
C TRP A 219 0.56 13.29 1.58
N ASN A 220 0.25 13.56 2.85
CA ASN A 220 -1.12 13.60 3.37
C ASN A 220 -1.83 12.23 3.29
N ILE A 221 -1.08 11.14 3.59
CA ILE A 221 -1.69 9.83 3.80
C ILE A 221 -2.75 9.98 4.90
N PRO A 222 -3.99 9.49 4.71
CA PRO A 222 -5.12 9.85 5.57
C PRO A 222 -5.22 9.04 6.88
N PHE A 223 -4.14 8.42 7.35
CA PHE A 223 -4.11 7.62 8.58
C PHE A 223 -2.74 7.64 9.26
#